data_443ae6ac8fd9954284cf2edf95388cdd
#
_entry.id   443ae6ac8fd9954284cf2edf95388cdd
#
_cell.length_a   1.000
_cell.length_b   1.000
_cell.length_c   1.000
_cell.angle_alpha   90.00
_cell.angle_beta   90.00
_cell.angle_gamma   90.00
#
_symmetry.space_group_name_H-M   'P 1'
#
loop_
_entity.id
_entity.type
_entity.pdbx_description
1 polymer ?
#
loop_
_entity_poly.entity_id
_entity_poly.type
_entity_poly.pdbx_seq_one_letter_code
_entity_poly.pdbx_strand_id
1 'polypeptide(L)'
;ASDVYKRQGFTSPLAGFYHCFSSYGEQWGYYSQYMRFMWEAPTGQPYLDLQAFLADKSVFVLTTNVDQQFFRVFPQKQICAFQGDFSYCQCSQPCRDDIWENREIVKELTGYLVGVRLPEEAVPRCPDCGRMLVPWVRDDTFLEGTFWQDSLHRYHRFLRRWIMDQSDKKVLLLELGVGEMTPSIIKLPFWELTAKNENVFYACLNREVSHRPEHLRGRSLYLQGDLAETLAALRQIHRSNHKIERGERI
;
A
#
# COMPACT_ATOMS: atom_id res chain seq x y z
N ALA A 1 -17.46 -8.08 -1.28
CA ALA A 1 -16.16 -8.03 -1.97
C ALA A 1 -15.77 -9.35 -2.59
N SER A 2 -15.97 -10.40 -1.84
CA SER A 2 -15.57 -11.75 -2.27
C SER A 2 -16.29 -12.27 -3.52
N ASP A 3 -17.29 -11.58 -4.02
CA ASP A 3 -18.15 -12.13 -5.07
C ASP A 3 -17.82 -11.68 -6.49
N VAL A 4 -17.13 -10.54 -6.67
CA VAL A 4 -16.80 -10.03 -8.02
C VAL A 4 -15.86 -11.00 -8.73
N TYR A 5 -14.75 -11.37 -8.12
CA TYR A 5 -13.79 -12.29 -8.71
C TYR A 5 -14.33 -13.73 -8.78
N LYS A 6 -15.12 -14.16 -7.79
CA LYS A 6 -15.74 -15.49 -7.78
C LYS A 6 -16.78 -15.67 -8.89
N ARG A 7 -17.61 -14.63 -9.16
CA ARG A 7 -18.58 -14.64 -10.28
C ARG A 7 -17.92 -14.83 -11.65
N GLN A 8 -16.65 -14.42 -11.76
CA GLN A 8 -15.84 -14.56 -12.97
C GLN A 8 -14.91 -15.79 -12.93
N GLY A 9 -15.02 -16.64 -11.90
CA GLY A 9 -14.28 -17.91 -11.80
C GLY A 9 -12.84 -17.78 -11.28
N PHE A 10 -12.43 -16.62 -10.73
CA PHE A 10 -11.08 -16.44 -10.20
C PHE A 10 -10.95 -16.96 -8.77
N THR A 11 -9.77 -17.46 -8.42
CA THR A 11 -9.44 -17.95 -7.09
C THR A 11 -9.12 -16.84 -6.11
N SER A 12 -8.69 -15.66 -6.60
CA SER A 12 -8.41 -14.46 -5.82
C SER A 12 -8.66 -13.20 -6.64
N PRO A 13 -8.85 -12.03 -5.99
CA PRO A 13 -8.95 -10.77 -6.71
C PRO A 13 -7.72 -10.48 -7.57
N LEU A 14 -6.53 -10.78 -7.07
CA LEU A 14 -5.28 -10.53 -7.78
C LEU A 14 -5.14 -11.40 -9.03
N ALA A 15 -5.65 -12.63 -9.00
CA ALA A 15 -5.65 -13.52 -10.17
C ALA A 15 -6.39 -12.91 -11.37
N GLY A 16 -7.45 -12.14 -11.14
CA GLY A 16 -8.17 -11.44 -12.19
C GLY A 16 -7.41 -10.29 -12.82
N PHE A 17 -6.46 -9.64 -12.09
CA PHE A 17 -5.64 -8.57 -12.66
C PHE A 17 -4.57 -9.09 -13.63
N TYR A 18 -4.04 -10.28 -13.38
CA TYR A 18 -3.04 -10.92 -14.25
C TYR A 18 -3.65 -11.90 -15.26
N HIS A 19 -4.98 -11.95 -15.34
CA HIS A 19 -5.66 -12.80 -16.31
C HIS A 19 -5.61 -12.20 -17.71
N CYS A 20 -5.32 -13.06 -18.72
CA CYS A 20 -5.42 -12.68 -20.12
C CYS A 20 -6.89 -12.77 -20.58
N PHE A 21 -7.58 -11.64 -20.59
CA PHE A 21 -8.96 -11.57 -21.06
C PHE A 21 -9.07 -11.68 -22.57
N SER A 22 -10.20 -12.14 -23.08
CA SER A 22 -10.44 -12.26 -24.52
C SER A 22 -10.74 -10.93 -25.21
N SER A 23 -11.14 -9.89 -24.45
CA SER A 23 -11.39 -8.54 -24.93
C SER A 23 -11.10 -7.48 -23.87
N TYR A 24 -10.90 -6.24 -24.30
CA TYR A 24 -10.74 -5.10 -23.39
C TYR A 24 -12.01 -4.81 -22.58
N GLY A 25 -13.19 -5.05 -23.19
CA GLY A 25 -14.47 -4.92 -22.51
C GLY A 25 -14.62 -5.90 -21.34
N GLU A 26 -14.15 -7.14 -21.45
CA GLU A 26 -14.08 -8.10 -20.34
C GLU A 26 -13.09 -7.66 -19.27
N GLN A 27 -11.90 -7.26 -19.67
CA GLN A 27 -10.84 -6.82 -18.77
C GLN A 27 -11.28 -5.61 -17.94
N TRP A 28 -11.82 -4.59 -18.58
CA TRP A 28 -12.32 -3.41 -17.89
C TRP A 28 -13.63 -3.66 -17.14
N GLY A 29 -14.44 -4.61 -17.60
CA GLY A 29 -15.57 -5.11 -16.84
C GLY A 29 -15.15 -5.66 -15.47
N TYR A 30 -14.03 -6.38 -15.41
CA TYR A 30 -13.43 -6.84 -14.16
C TYR A 30 -12.82 -5.68 -13.37
N TYR A 31 -11.95 -4.88 -13.98
CA TYR A 31 -11.23 -3.79 -13.33
C TYR A 31 -12.17 -2.76 -12.70
N SER A 32 -13.19 -2.31 -13.43
CA SER A 32 -14.13 -1.30 -12.95
C SER A 32 -14.90 -1.76 -11.71
N GLN A 33 -15.38 -3.01 -11.71
CA GLN A 33 -16.10 -3.56 -10.56
C GLN A 33 -15.20 -3.72 -9.33
N TYR A 34 -13.96 -4.18 -9.53
CA TYR A 34 -13.01 -4.37 -8.43
C TYR A 34 -12.56 -3.02 -7.84
N MET A 35 -12.17 -2.06 -8.69
CA MET A 35 -11.77 -0.73 -8.25
C MET A 35 -12.94 0.03 -7.58
N ARG A 36 -14.16 -0.10 -8.11
CA ARG A 36 -15.36 0.43 -7.46
C ARG A 36 -15.52 -0.11 -6.05
N PHE A 37 -15.40 -1.44 -5.91
CA PHE A 37 -15.46 -2.06 -4.60
C PHE A 37 -14.40 -1.46 -3.65
N MET A 38 -13.16 -1.26 -4.11
CA MET A 38 -12.10 -0.66 -3.29
C MET A 38 -12.44 0.79 -2.91
N TRP A 39 -13.01 1.59 -3.82
CA TRP A 39 -13.43 2.95 -3.53
C TRP A 39 -14.58 3.04 -2.53
N GLU A 40 -15.55 2.11 -2.60
CA GLU A 40 -16.73 2.06 -1.73
C GLU A 40 -16.44 1.40 -0.36
N ALA A 41 -15.42 0.56 -0.27
CA ALA A 41 -15.06 -0.10 0.97
C ALA A 41 -14.70 0.93 2.06
N PRO A 42 -15.13 0.75 3.32
CA PRO A 42 -14.71 1.61 4.42
C PRO A 42 -13.21 1.48 4.68
N THR A 43 -12.63 2.49 5.33
CA THR A 43 -11.25 2.38 5.81
C THR A 43 -11.15 1.24 6.82
N GLY A 44 -10.21 0.33 6.58
CA GLY A 44 -9.99 -0.83 7.45
C GLY A 44 -9.56 -0.41 8.86
N GLN A 45 -10.14 -1.04 9.88
CA GLN A 45 -9.83 -0.72 11.28
C GLN A 45 -8.33 -0.81 11.61
N PRO A 46 -7.55 -1.77 11.10
CA PRO A 46 -6.10 -1.81 11.35
C PRO A 46 -5.35 -0.55 10.88
N TYR A 47 -5.78 0.06 9.77
CA TYR A 47 -5.18 1.30 9.27
C TYR A 47 -5.50 2.50 10.18
N LEU A 48 -6.73 2.57 10.70
CA LEU A 48 -7.14 3.58 11.67
C LEU A 48 -6.41 3.41 13.02
N ASP A 49 -6.21 2.18 13.45
CA ASP A 49 -5.49 1.87 14.69
C ASP A 49 -4.01 2.22 14.57
N LEU A 50 -3.39 1.91 13.42
CA LEU A 50 -2.03 2.30 13.11
C LEU A 50 -1.88 3.83 13.06
N GLN A 51 -2.77 4.54 12.37
CA GLN A 51 -2.77 6.00 12.33
C GLN A 51 -2.84 6.60 13.74
N ALA A 52 -3.76 6.09 14.56
CA ALA A 52 -3.93 6.57 15.94
C ALA A 52 -2.72 6.28 16.83
N PHE A 53 -2.08 5.13 16.66
CA PHE A 53 -0.85 4.75 17.36
C PHE A 53 0.34 5.63 17.00
N LEU A 54 0.39 6.13 15.76
CA LEU A 54 1.49 6.92 15.22
C LEU A 54 1.20 8.43 15.17
N ALA A 55 0.09 8.91 15.75
CA ALA A 55 -0.41 10.27 15.58
C ALA A 55 0.57 11.38 16.02
N ASP A 56 1.41 11.11 17.01
CA ASP A 56 2.41 12.03 17.57
C ASP A 56 3.84 11.80 17.03
N LYS A 57 3.99 10.95 16.03
CA LYS A 57 5.29 10.56 15.47
C LYS A 57 5.51 11.15 14.07
N SER A 58 6.78 11.36 13.73
CA SER A 58 7.16 11.59 12.34
C SER A 58 7.15 10.26 11.59
N VAL A 59 6.26 10.13 10.62
CA VAL A 59 5.98 8.85 9.91
C VAL A 59 6.25 8.99 8.43
N PHE A 60 6.77 7.93 7.84
CA PHE A 60 6.75 7.69 6.41
C PHE A 60 6.34 6.25 6.13
N VAL A 61 5.47 6.04 5.16
CA VAL A 61 4.93 4.73 4.77
C VAL A 61 5.59 4.28 3.46
N LEU A 62 6.29 3.16 3.50
CA LEU A 62 6.67 2.41 2.31
C LEU A 62 5.73 1.21 2.22
N THR A 63 4.94 1.12 1.17
CA THR A 63 3.95 0.04 1.03
C THR A 63 4.07 -0.70 -0.30
N THR A 64 3.84 -2.01 -0.23
CA THR A 64 3.60 -2.87 -1.40
C THR A 64 2.12 -3.23 -1.56
N ASN A 65 1.25 -2.76 -0.65
CA ASN A 65 -0.19 -2.87 -0.81
C ASN A 65 -0.67 -1.88 -1.89
N VAL A 66 -1.67 -2.30 -2.64
CA VAL A 66 -2.26 -1.55 -3.76
C VAL A 66 -3.75 -1.23 -3.53
N ASP A 67 -4.18 -1.24 -2.26
CA ASP A 67 -5.58 -1.26 -1.82
C ASP A 67 -6.15 0.12 -1.42
N GLN A 68 -5.47 1.21 -1.73
CA GLN A 68 -5.84 2.60 -1.41
C GLN A 68 -5.86 2.95 0.09
N GLN A 69 -5.75 1.99 0.99
CA GLN A 69 -6.04 2.19 2.41
C GLN A 69 -5.06 3.17 3.09
N PHE A 70 -3.79 3.11 2.75
CA PHE A 70 -2.81 4.04 3.32
C PHE A 70 -3.08 5.49 2.90
N PHE A 71 -3.52 5.74 1.68
CA PHE A 71 -3.88 7.09 1.20
C PHE A 71 -5.09 7.70 1.91
N ARG A 72 -5.91 6.88 2.60
CA ARG A 72 -7.05 7.34 3.38
C ARG A 72 -6.67 7.81 4.78
N VAL A 73 -5.53 7.35 5.31
CA VAL A 73 -5.14 7.58 6.71
C VAL A 73 -3.86 8.40 6.84
N PHE A 74 -3.01 8.46 5.82
CA PHE A 74 -1.80 9.27 5.81
C PHE A 74 -1.77 10.22 4.61
N PRO A 75 -1.17 11.42 4.75
CA PRO A 75 -0.99 12.33 3.63
C PRO A 75 -0.15 11.70 2.51
N GLN A 76 -0.53 11.91 1.26
CA GLN A 76 0.18 11.40 0.07
C GLN A 76 1.70 11.68 0.10
N LYS A 77 2.11 12.86 0.62
CA LYS A 77 3.53 13.23 0.74
C LYS A 77 4.34 12.34 1.69
N GLN A 78 3.68 11.55 2.53
CA GLN A 78 4.27 10.60 3.48
C GLN A 78 4.19 9.15 3.00
N ILE A 79 3.76 8.90 1.77
CA ILE A 79 3.56 7.56 1.23
C ILE A 79 4.43 7.36 0.00
N CYS A 80 5.08 6.19 -0.07
CA CYS A 80 5.65 5.60 -1.26
C CYS A 80 4.94 4.28 -1.53
N ALA A 81 4.03 4.28 -2.51
CA ALA A 81 3.35 3.08 -3.02
C ALA A 81 4.27 2.42 -4.04
N PHE A 82 5.17 1.56 -3.56
CA PHE A 82 6.27 1.01 -4.37
C PHE A 82 5.77 0.16 -5.55
N GLN A 83 4.65 -0.52 -5.39
CA GLN A 83 4.01 -1.33 -6.44
C GLN A 83 2.82 -0.64 -7.10
N GLY A 84 2.69 0.68 -6.94
CA GLY A 84 1.55 1.43 -7.44
C GLY A 84 0.33 1.33 -6.54
N ASP A 85 -0.83 1.72 -7.08
CA ASP A 85 -2.10 1.68 -6.35
C ASP A 85 -3.29 1.68 -7.31
N PHE A 86 -4.35 0.95 -6.96
CA PHE A 86 -5.58 0.86 -7.74
C PHE A 86 -6.41 2.15 -7.79
N SER A 87 -6.01 3.21 -7.09
CA SER A 87 -6.62 4.54 -7.23
C SER A 87 -6.29 5.23 -8.53
N TYR A 88 -5.29 4.74 -9.27
CA TYR A 88 -4.77 5.37 -10.47
C TYR A 88 -4.79 4.44 -11.66
N CYS A 89 -4.84 5.05 -12.86
CA CYS A 89 -4.61 4.38 -14.13
C CYS A 89 -3.42 5.01 -14.84
N GLN A 90 -2.82 4.25 -15.73
CA GLN A 90 -1.76 4.67 -16.65
C GLN A 90 -2.08 4.22 -18.07
N CYS A 91 -1.37 4.73 -19.06
CA CYS A 91 -1.39 4.17 -20.42
C CYS A 91 -0.81 2.75 -20.42
N SER A 92 -1.45 1.79 -21.09
CA SER A 92 -0.99 0.39 -21.18
C SER A 92 0.41 0.22 -21.79
N GLN A 93 0.83 1.20 -22.58
CA GLN A 93 2.22 1.39 -23.01
C GLN A 93 2.55 2.85 -22.78
N PRO A 94 3.18 3.21 -21.66
CA PRO A 94 3.35 4.59 -21.24
C PRO A 94 3.93 5.46 -22.37
N CYS A 95 3.12 6.38 -22.88
CA CYS A 95 3.51 7.30 -23.95
C CYS A 95 3.91 8.68 -23.41
N ARG A 96 3.62 8.93 -22.16
CA ARG A 96 3.99 10.13 -21.39
C ARG A 96 4.07 9.83 -19.90
N ASP A 97 4.62 10.76 -19.16
CA ASP A 97 4.81 10.66 -17.70
C ASP A 97 3.57 11.16 -16.95
N ASP A 98 2.43 10.47 -17.16
CA ASP A 98 1.18 10.80 -16.45
C ASP A 98 0.47 9.55 -15.95
N ILE A 99 -0.12 9.71 -14.77
CA ILE A 99 -1.11 8.80 -14.20
C ILE A 99 -2.39 9.58 -13.87
N TRP A 100 -3.54 8.92 -13.91
CA TRP A 100 -4.85 9.55 -13.69
C TRP A 100 -5.56 8.87 -12.52
N GLU A 101 -6.09 9.69 -11.59
CA GLU A 101 -7.00 9.16 -10.57
C GLU A 101 -8.25 8.60 -11.26
N ASN A 102 -8.66 7.40 -10.87
CA ASN A 102 -9.68 6.66 -11.61
C ASN A 102 -11.07 6.66 -10.97
N ARG A 103 -11.28 7.37 -9.87
CA ARG A 103 -12.53 7.33 -9.10
C ARG A 103 -13.76 7.67 -9.94
N GLU A 104 -13.72 8.78 -10.65
CA GLU A 104 -14.85 9.21 -11.48
C GLU A 104 -14.99 8.33 -12.73
N ILE A 105 -13.88 7.93 -13.33
CA ILE A 105 -13.86 6.95 -14.44
C ILE A 105 -14.59 5.68 -14.02
N VAL A 106 -14.20 5.09 -12.90
CA VAL A 106 -14.79 3.83 -12.39
C VAL A 106 -16.27 3.98 -12.07
N LYS A 107 -16.66 5.10 -11.48
CA LYS A 107 -18.08 5.41 -11.17
C LYS A 107 -18.93 5.45 -12.44
N GLU A 108 -18.45 6.12 -13.46
CA GLU A 108 -19.14 6.22 -14.76
C GLU A 108 -19.23 4.86 -15.44
N LEU A 109 -18.11 4.13 -15.54
CA LEU A 109 -18.03 2.84 -16.22
C LEU A 109 -18.95 1.78 -15.63
N THR A 110 -19.16 1.77 -14.32
CA THR A 110 -20.07 0.82 -13.69
C THR A 110 -21.53 1.01 -14.12
N GLY A 111 -21.89 2.19 -14.66
CA GLY A 111 -23.19 2.44 -15.27
C GLY A 111 -23.39 1.81 -16.66
N TYR A 112 -22.30 1.51 -17.36
CA TYR A 112 -22.32 0.89 -18.70
C TYR A 112 -22.19 -0.61 -18.70
N LEU A 113 -22.03 -1.26 -17.54
CA LEU A 113 -21.85 -2.71 -17.46
C LEU A 113 -23.05 -3.49 -17.99
N VAL A 114 -22.79 -4.40 -18.92
CA VAL A 114 -23.73 -5.41 -19.40
C VAL A 114 -23.27 -6.76 -18.85
N GLY A 115 -23.91 -7.21 -17.78
CA GLY A 115 -23.42 -8.37 -17.02
C GLY A 115 -22.07 -8.08 -16.35
N VAL A 116 -21.01 -8.74 -16.81
CA VAL A 116 -19.64 -8.56 -16.32
C VAL A 116 -18.72 -7.87 -17.31
N ARG A 117 -19.26 -7.33 -18.41
CA ARG A 117 -18.49 -6.72 -19.52
C ARG A 117 -18.85 -5.26 -19.69
N LEU A 118 -17.90 -4.48 -20.19
CA LEU A 118 -18.15 -3.15 -20.75
C LEU A 118 -18.27 -3.25 -22.28
N PRO A 119 -19.10 -2.40 -22.90
CA PRO A 119 -19.00 -2.14 -24.33
C PRO A 119 -17.59 -1.67 -24.70
N GLU A 120 -17.05 -2.10 -25.84
CA GLU A 120 -15.67 -1.77 -26.25
C GLU A 120 -15.45 -0.26 -26.42
N GLU A 121 -16.49 0.50 -26.81
CA GLU A 121 -16.49 1.94 -26.92
C GLU A 121 -16.41 2.67 -25.57
N ALA A 122 -16.79 2.01 -24.48
CA ALA A 122 -16.71 2.55 -23.11
C ALA A 122 -15.37 2.25 -22.44
N VAL A 123 -14.50 1.44 -23.04
CA VAL A 123 -13.18 1.13 -22.49
C VAL A 123 -12.32 2.40 -22.42
N PRO A 124 -11.78 2.79 -21.22
CA PRO A 124 -11.00 4.00 -21.07
C PRO A 124 -9.73 3.99 -21.91
N ARG A 125 -9.47 5.09 -22.57
CA ARG A 125 -8.33 5.24 -23.47
C ARG A 125 -7.45 6.41 -23.09
N CYS A 126 -6.15 6.24 -23.33
CA CYS A 126 -5.18 7.30 -23.17
C CYS A 126 -5.54 8.50 -24.07
N PRO A 127 -5.63 9.72 -23.54
CA PRO A 127 -6.01 10.89 -24.33
C PRO A 127 -5.00 11.26 -25.40
N ASP A 128 -3.74 10.83 -25.25
CA ASP A 128 -2.67 11.19 -26.17
C ASP A 128 -2.48 10.19 -27.32
N CYS A 129 -2.55 8.90 -27.04
CA CYS A 129 -2.23 7.85 -28.02
C CYS A 129 -3.39 6.90 -28.34
N GLY A 130 -4.55 7.04 -27.67
CA GLY A 130 -5.74 6.22 -27.88
C GLY A 130 -5.62 4.76 -27.37
N ARG A 131 -4.47 4.34 -26.84
CA ARG A 131 -4.32 3.00 -26.25
C ARG A 131 -5.17 2.88 -24.99
N MET A 132 -5.53 1.66 -24.63
CA MET A 132 -6.27 1.37 -23.41
C MET A 132 -5.52 1.90 -22.18
N LEU A 133 -6.24 2.44 -21.20
CA LEU A 133 -5.72 2.65 -19.86
C LEU A 133 -5.72 1.34 -19.09
N VAL A 134 -4.79 1.18 -18.17
CA VAL A 134 -4.71 0.05 -17.23
C VAL A 134 -4.50 0.58 -15.80
N PRO A 135 -4.85 -0.18 -14.75
CA PRO A 135 -4.52 0.21 -13.39
C PRO A 135 -3.02 0.45 -13.22
N TRP A 136 -2.65 1.49 -12.47
CA TRP A 136 -1.26 1.78 -12.15
C TRP A 136 -0.76 0.86 -11.04
N VAL A 137 -0.59 -0.42 -11.38
CA VAL A 137 -0.11 -1.48 -10.50
C VAL A 137 1.02 -2.21 -11.21
N ARG A 138 2.06 -2.57 -10.46
CA ARG A 138 3.31 -3.08 -11.01
C ARG A 138 3.13 -4.36 -11.83
N ASP A 139 3.44 -4.23 -13.09
CA ASP A 139 3.66 -5.27 -14.08
C ASP A 139 4.83 -4.86 -15.00
N ASP A 140 5.02 -5.53 -16.13
CA ASP A 140 6.09 -5.22 -17.08
C ASP A 140 5.92 -3.84 -17.78
N THR A 141 4.74 -3.22 -17.67
CA THR A 141 4.43 -1.91 -18.28
C THR A 141 4.33 -0.78 -17.24
N PHE A 142 4.63 -1.05 -15.99
CA PHE A 142 4.49 -0.11 -14.88
C PHE A 142 5.26 1.19 -15.09
N LEU A 143 4.58 2.32 -15.03
CA LEU A 143 5.17 3.63 -15.19
C LEU A 143 5.88 4.08 -13.90
N GLU A 144 7.20 3.98 -13.89
CA GLU A 144 8.08 4.60 -12.88
C GLU A 144 8.38 6.07 -13.23
N GLY A 145 7.31 6.85 -13.49
CA GLY A 145 7.41 8.25 -13.84
C GLY A 145 7.66 9.17 -12.64
N THR A 146 7.54 10.48 -12.87
CA THR A 146 7.80 11.53 -11.86
C THR A 146 7.02 11.30 -10.57
N PHE A 147 5.76 10.90 -10.65
CA PHE A 147 4.93 10.64 -9.47
C PHE A 147 5.54 9.56 -8.56
N TRP A 148 5.99 8.46 -9.14
CA TRP A 148 6.62 7.36 -8.41
C TRP A 148 8.01 7.72 -7.91
N GLN A 149 8.86 8.29 -8.79
CA GLN A 149 10.23 8.70 -8.46
C GLN A 149 10.25 9.73 -7.33
N ASP A 150 9.39 10.74 -7.37
CA ASP A 150 9.28 11.74 -6.32
C ASP A 150 8.87 11.13 -4.97
N SER A 151 7.98 10.13 -4.99
CA SER A 151 7.59 9.42 -3.77
C SER A 151 8.77 8.65 -3.16
N LEU A 152 9.55 7.98 -3.99
CA LEU A 152 10.77 7.26 -3.58
C LEU A 152 11.86 8.21 -3.10
N HIS A 153 12.05 9.36 -3.77
CA HIS A 153 12.97 10.40 -3.32
C HIS A 153 12.57 11.00 -1.97
N ARG A 154 11.27 11.19 -1.71
CA ARG A 154 10.78 11.63 -0.39
C ARG A 154 11.06 10.59 0.68
N TYR A 155 10.88 9.31 0.39
CA TYR A 155 11.21 8.19 1.28
C TYR A 155 12.70 8.18 1.65
N HIS A 156 13.59 8.22 0.66
CA HIS A 156 15.03 8.24 0.90
C HIS A 156 15.49 9.47 1.68
N ARG A 157 14.89 10.64 1.40
CA ARG A 157 15.16 11.88 2.14
C ARG A 157 14.70 11.79 3.58
N PHE A 158 13.56 11.15 3.85
CA PHE A 158 13.08 10.89 5.21
C PHE A 158 14.04 9.99 5.97
N LEU A 159 14.46 8.86 5.38
CA LEU A 159 15.44 7.96 6.00
C LEU A 159 16.76 8.68 6.31
N ARG A 160 17.31 9.38 5.33
CA ARG A 160 18.56 10.14 5.51
C ARG A 160 18.45 11.12 6.67
N ARG A 161 17.38 11.93 6.71
CA ARG A 161 17.15 12.92 7.76
C ARG A 161 17.16 12.30 9.16
N TRP A 162 16.44 11.20 9.36
CA TRP A 162 16.24 10.64 10.69
C TRP A 162 17.31 9.63 11.11
N ILE A 163 17.95 8.96 10.17
CA ILE A 163 18.96 7.94 10.45
C ILE A 163 20.36 8.58 10.51
N MET A 164 20.67 9.51 9.59
CA MET A 164 22.00 10.09 9.45
C MET A 164 22.11 11.48 10.04
N ASP A 165 21.24 12.43 9.58
CA ASP A 165 21.36 13.84 9.94
C ASP A 165 20.92 14.13 11.39
N GLN A 166 20.04 13.32 11.97
CA GLN A 166 19.53 13.39 13.34
C GLN A 166 19.79 12.08 14.09
N SER A 167 21.02 11.63 14.11
CA SER A 167 21.42 10.35 14.71
C SER A 167 21.23 10.27 16.24
N ASP A 168 20.97 11.39 16.93
CA ASP A 168 20.55 11.47 18.33
C ASP A 168 19.11 10.98 18.55
N LYS A 169 18.30 10.92 17.50
CA LYS A 169 16.92 10.46 17.55
C LYS A 169 16.84 8.96 17.32
N LYS A 170 15.89 8.32 18.01
CA LYS A 170 15.60 6.90 17.79
C LYS A 170 14.66 6.74 16.59
N VAL A 171 14.97 5.79 15.72
CA VAL A 171 14.17 5.45 14.54
C VAL A 171 13.64 4.03 14.69
N LEU A 172 12.34 3.87 14.52
CA LEU A 172 11.69 2.57 14.45
C LEU A 172 11.37 2.23 12.98
N LEU A 173 11.93 1.17 12.47
CA LEU A 173 11.53 0.53 11.23
C LEU A 173 10.48 -0.53 11.56
N LEU A 174 9.21 -0.20 11.30
CA LEU A 174 8.08 -1.04 11.65
C LEU A 174 7.60 -1.82 10.40
N GLU A 175 7.81 -3.12 10.41
CA GLU A 175 7.36 -4.04 9.36
C GLU A 175 6.00 -4.65 9.74
N LEU A 176 5.02 -4.54 8.83
CA LEU A 176 3.65 -4.99 9.05
C LEU A 176 3.23 -5.98 7.96
N GLY A 177 3.13 -7.27 8.31
CA GLY A 177 2.57 -8.31 7.43
C GLY A 177 3.34 -8.56 6.13
N VAL A 178 4.63 -8.25 6.06
CA VAL A 178 5.43 -8.48 4.85
C VAL A 178 5.68 -9.98 4.69
N GLY A 179 5.27 -10.51 3.53
CA GLY A 179 5.46 -11.91 3.17
C GLY A 179 6.87 -12.22 2.65
N GLU A 180 7.10 -13.49 2.35
CA GLU A 180 8.38 -13.98 1.83
C GLU A 180 8.52 -13.83 0.29
N MET A 181 7.47 -13.37 -0.41
CA MET A 181 7.51 -13.25 -1.87
C MET A 181 8.38 -12.08 -2.36
N THR A 182 8.41 -10.96 -1.63
CA THR A 182 9.15 -9.75 -2.01
C THR A 182 9.95 -9.15 -0.85
N PRO A 183 10.82 -9.92 -0.19
CA PRO A 183 11.54 -9.45 0.99
C PRO A 183 12.53 -8.34 0.67
N SER A 184 12.96 -8.23 -0.59
CA SER A 184 13.95 -7.25 -1.05
C SER A 184 13.47 -5.79 -1.03
N ILE A 185 12.16 -5.55 -0.97
CA ILE A 185 11.60 -4.19 -0.99
C ILE A 185 11.60 -3.57 0.41
N ILE A 186 11.22 -4.32 1.44
CA ILE A 186 11.04 -3.81 2.80
C ILE A 186 11.95 -4.55 3.79
N LYS A 187 11.80 -5.87 3.91
CA LYS A 187 12.42 -6.69 4.96
C LYS A 187 13.94 -6.59 4.95
N LEU A 188 14.58 -6.92 3.84
CA LEU A 188 16.05 -6.92 3.75
C LEU A 188 16.66 -5.52 3.89
N PRO A 189 16.13 -4.45 3.24
CA PRO A 189 16.60 -3.08 3.49
C PRO A 189 16.44 -2.63 4.94
N PHE A 190 15.36 -3.00 5.64
CA PHE A 190 15.16 -2.66 7.05
C PHE A 190 16.18 -3.36 7.95
N TRP A 191 16.49 -4.63 7.68
CA TRP A 191 17.54 -5.33 8.40
C TRP A 191 18.90 -4.68 8.20
N GLU A 192 19.24 -4.35 6.95
CA GLU A 192 20.50 -3.68 6.62
C GLU A 192 20.64 -2.32 7.31
N LEU A 193 19.60 -1.49 7.26
CA LEU A 193 19.59 -0.19 7.94
C LEU A 193 19.73 -0.34 9.45
N THR A 194 19.06 -1.34 10.05
CA THR A 194 19.16 -1.62 11.49
C THR A 194 20.56 -2.10 11.85
N ALA A 195 21.18 -2.95 11.03
CA ALA A 195 22.52 -3.44 11.26
C ALA A 195 23.57 -2.33 11.25
N LYS A 196 23.45 -1.39 10.30
CA LYS A 196 24.44 -0.33 10.07
C LYS A 196 24.30 0.89 10.98
N ASN A 197 23.15 1.10 11.65
CA ASN A 197 22.88 2.35 12.38
C ASN A 197 22.40 2.05 13.80
N GLU A 198 23.14 2.53 14.80
CA GLU A 198 22.86 2.24 16.22
C GLU A 198 21.59 2.90 16.76
N ASN A 199 21.15 4.00 16.13
CA ASN A 199 19.91 4.68 16.48
C ASN A 199 18.65 4.05 15.89
N VAL A 200 18.81 2.99 15.07
CA VAL A 200 17.70 2.30 14.38
C VAL A 200 17.30 1.03 15.15
N PHE A 201 16.02 0.86 15.36
CA PHE A 201 15.39 -0.33 15.92
C PHE A 201 14.39 -0.91 14.92
N TYR A 202 14.35 -2.22 14.80
CA TYR A 202 13.43 -2.93 13.90
C TYR A 202 12.34 -3.65 14.69
N ALA A 203 11.09 -3.52 14.24
CA ALA A 203 9.99 -4.31 14.77
C ALA A 203 9.21 -4.97 13.63
N CYS A 204 8.97 -6.25 13.75
CA CYS A 204 8.16 -7.05 12.81
C CYS A 204 6.89 -7.53 13.49
N LEU A 205 5.74 -7.18 12.90
CA LEU A 205 4.43 -7.68 13.28
C LEU A 205 3.93 -8.56 12.14
N ASN A 206 3.84 -9.86 12.36
CA ASN A 206 3.40 -10.79 11.33
C ASN A 206 2.69 -12.00 11.95
N ARG A 207 1.78 -12.61 11.20
CA ARG A 207 1.12 -13.87 11.62
C ARG A 207 2.12 -14.99 11.77
N GLU A 208 3.12 -15.05 10.90
CA GLU A 208 4.23 -16.00 10.94
C GLU A 208 5.56 -15.25 10.87
N VAL A 209 6.46 -15.59 11.75
CA VAL A 209 7.82 -15.05 11.78
C VAL A 209 8.79 -16.20 11.50
N SER A 210 9.12 -16.37 10.22
CA SER A 210 9.94 -17.47 9.72
C SER A 210 11.43 -17.30 10.02
N HIS A 211 11.91 -16.05 10.10
CA HIS A 211 13.32 -15.77 10.28
C HIS A 211 13.58 -14.56 11.20
N ARG A 212 14.59 -14.73 12.08
CA ARG A 212 15.05 -13.70 13.03
C ARG A 212 16.56 -13.58 12.92
N PRO A 213 17.10 -12.58 12.19
CA PRO A 213 18.54 -12.45 12.02
C PRO A 213 19.27 -12.25 13.36
N GLU A 214 20.25 -13.09 13.66
CA GLU A 214 20.99 -13.03 14.94
C GLU A 214 21.75 -11.72 15.12
N HIS A 215 22.29 -11.15 14.05
CA HIS A 215 23.01 -9.88 14.08
C HIS A 215 22.14 -8.66 14.45
N LEU A 216 20.79 -8.81 14.46
CA LEU A 216 19.86 -7.78 14.93
C LEU A 216 19.40 -8.02 16.37
N ARG A 217 19.93 -9.04 17.06
CA ARG A 217 19.59 -9.32 18.46
C ARG A 217 19.88 -8.11 19.35
N GLY A 218 18.90 -7.77 20.19
CA GLY A 218 18.97 -6.58 21.06
C GLY A 218 18.51 -5.25 20.42
N ARG A 219 18.37 -5.23 19.08
CA ARG A 219 17.82 -4.08 18.34
C ARG A 219 16.64 -4.45 17.44
N SER A 220 16.01 -5.60 17.71
CA SER A 220 14.82 -6.03 17.01
C SER A 220 13.79 -6.66 17.94
N LEU A 221 12.52 -6.50 17.58
CA LEU A 221 11.34 -7.07 18.22
C LEU A 221 10.49 -7.82 17.18
N TYR A 222 10.03 -9.01 17.53
CA TYR A 222 9.17 -9.81 16.66
C TYR A 222 7.89 -10.16 17.41
N LEU A 223 6.77 -9.62 16.96
CA LEU A 223 5.45 -9.92 17.48
C LEU A 223 4.72 -10.81 16.47
N GLN A 224 4.51 -12.05 16.87
CA GLN A 224 3.76 -13.03 16.09
C GLN A 224 2.30 -13.01 16.52
N GLY A 225 1.39 -12.81 15.55
CA GLY A 225 -0.04 -12.79 15.82
C GLY A 225 -0.85 -12.13 14.70
N ASP A 226 -2.13 -11.99 14.94
CA ASP A 226 -3.01 -11.25 14.05
C ASP A 226 -2.68 -9.75 14.09
N LEU A 227 -2.53 -9.15 12.91
CA LEU A 227 -2.13 -7.75 12.78
C LEU A 227 -3.20 -6.79 13.32
N ALA A 228 -4.48 -7.10 13.09
CA ALA A 228 -5.57 -6.24 13.54
C ALA A 228 -5.67 -6.22 15.07
N GLU A 229 -5.56 -7.39 15.71
CA GLU A 229 -5.55 -7.51 17.17
C GLU A 229 -4.33 -6.81 17.78
N THR A 230 -3.16 -7.00 17.19
CA THR A 230 -1.92 -6.38 17.67
C THR A 230 -1.98 -4.85 17.58
N LEU A 231 -2.44 -4.29 16.46
CA LEU A 231 -2.56 -2.84 16.28
C LEU A 231 -3.62 -2.23 17.19
N ALA A 232 -4.74 -2.93 17.42
CA ALA A 232 -5.77 -2.51 18.38
C ALA A 232 -5.21 -2.43 19.81
N ALA A 233 -4.40 -3.43 20.23
CA ALA A 233 -3.76 -3.45 21.54
C ALA A 233 -2.71 -2.31 21.67
N LEU A 234 -1.87 -2.08 20.66
CA LEU A 234 -0.91 -0.99 20.65
C LEU A 234 -1.58 0.38 20.76
N ARG A 235 -2.69 0.60 20.04
CA ARG A 235 -3.49 1.83 20.17
C ARG A 235 -4.03 2.03 21.59
N GLN A 236 -4.51 0.98 22.24
CA GLN A 236 -5.02 1.07 23.61
C GLN A 236 -3.91 1.44 24.60
N ILE A 237 -2.75 0.78 24.52
CA ILE A 237 -1.58 1.07 25.36
C ILE A 237 -1.14 2.53 25.15
N HIS A 238 -1.06 2.98 23.91
CA HIS A 238 -0.68 4.36 23.59
C HIS A 238 -1.64 5.39 24.23
N ARG A 239 -2.95 5.16 24.11
CA ARG A 239 -3.98 6.02 24.75
C ARG A 239 -3.88 6.04 26.27
N SER A 240 -3.61 4.90 26.89
CA SER A 240 -3.48 4.79 28.36
C SER A 240 -2.24 5.55 28.83
N ASN A 241 -1.11 5.43 28.15
CA ASN A 241 0.11 6.15 28.48
C ASN A 241 -0.08 7.68 28.39
N HIS A 242 -0.73 8.18 27.35
CA HIS A 242 -1.03 9.61 27.22
C HIS A 242 -1.98 10.15 28.30
N LYS A 243 -2.94 9.35 28.77
CA LYS A 243 -3.78 9.75 29.91
C LYS A 243 -2.97 9.88 31.20
N ILE A 244 -2.08 8.91 31.47
CA ILE A 244 -1.18 8.92 32.62
C ILE A 244 -0.29 10.17 32.59
N GLU A 245 0.32 10.49 31.44
CA GLU A 245 1.18 11.67 31.25
C GLU A 245 0.41 12.99 31.49
N ARG A 246 -0.89 13.04 31.21
CA ARG A 246 -1.77 14.20 31.46
C ARG A 246 -2.39 14.22 32.87
N GLY A 247 -2.13 13.22 33.71
CA GLY A 247 -2.71 13.09 35.04
C GLY A 247 -4.22 12.79 35.06
N GLU A 248 -4.76 12.30 33.96
CA GLU A 248 -6.17 11.88 33.83
C GLU A 248 -6.35 10.48 34.45
N ARG A 249 -7.45 10.27 35.20
CA ARG A 249 -7.77 8.93 35.75
C ARG A 249 -8.10 7.97 34.59
N ILE A 250 -7.52 6.75 34.69
CA ILE A 250 -7.76 5.65 33.76
C ILE A 250 -9.19 5.10 33.97
#